data_e36c22caf491c656ca8510907f36599e
#
_entry.id   e36c22caf491c656ca8510907f36599e
#
_cell.length_a   1.000
_cell.length_b   1.000
_cell.length_c   1.000
_cell.angle_alpha   90.00
_cell.angle_beta   90.00
_cell.angle_gamma   90.00
#
_symmetry.space_group_name_H-M   'P 1'
#
loop_
_entity.id
_entity.type
_entity.pdbx_description
1 polymer ?
#
loop_
_entity_poly.entity_id
_entity_poly.type
_entity_poly.pdbx_seq_one_letter_code
_entity_poly.pdbx_strand_id
1 'polypeptide(L)'
;MGTLKKGLLVGLQTTWTLGKIIFPITLIITILSYTPVLQWIADVLSPLMGWIGLPGEAAIPLVLGNVLNLYAAIGAILSMDLAVKEVFILAVMLSFSHNLFVESAVAMKVGIRMSVILAVRIGLAFLSALFIHWIWQGGQQQAQYGFVSSGGETQASSWSGIIWDGLSSAFIGVLQIALVVIPIMVFIQVMKDLNWLQVFSKWMSPFTRLLGIRENTSTTLASG
;
A
#
# COMPACT_ATOMS: atom_id res chain seq x y z
N MET A 1 -8.48 -12.60 29.16
CA MET A 1 -8.90 -11.44 28.35
C MET A 1 -9.77 -11.94 27.21
N GLY A 2 -10.94 -11.35 26.97
CA GLY A 2 -11.80 -11.80 25.86
C GLY A 2 -11.13 -11.58 24.50
N THR A 3 -11.39 -12.45 23.54
CA THR A 3 -10.90 -12.42 22.15
C THR A 3 -11.02 -11.03 21.50
N LEU A 4 -12.16 -10.38 21.66
CA LEU A 4 -12.41 -9.03 21.14
C LEU A 4 -11.45 -8.00 21.73
N LYS A 5 -11.18 -8.05 23.03
CA LYS A 5 -10.25 -7.11 23.68
C LYS A 5 -8.83 -7.31 23.18
N LYS A 6 -8.39 -8.56 22.96
CA LYS A 6 -7.07 -8.85 22.37
C LYS A 6 -7.00 -8.32 20.94
N GLY A 7 -8.01 -8.62 20.11
CA GLY A 7 -8.06 -8.14 18.72
C GLY A 7 -8.04 -6.61 18.63
N LEU A 8 -8.78 -5.92 19.49
CA LEU A 8 -8.80 -4.46 19.55
C LEU A 8 -7.44 -3.88 19.95
N LEU A 9 -6.78 -4.45 20.97
CA LEU A 9 -5.45 -4.01 21.39
C LEU A 9 -4.40 -4.20 20.28
N VAL A 10 -4.41 -5.35 19.61
CA VAL A 10 -3.53 -5.61 18.47
C VAL A 10 -3.83 -4.64 17.33
N GLY A 11 -5.11 -4.41 17.01
CA GLY A 11 -5.53 -3.44 16.00
C GLY A 11 -5.03 -2.03 16.29
N LEU A 12 -5.17 -1.55 17.53
CA LEU A 12 -4.68 -0.24 17.96
C LEU A 12 -3.15 -0.15 17.90
N GLN A 13 -2.43 -1.18 18.35
CA GLN A 13 -0.97 -1.22 18.25
C GLN A 13 -0.51 -1.19 16.81
N THR A 14 -1.14 -1.96 15.94
CA THR A 14 -0.85 -1.96 14.50
C THR A 14 -1.11 -0.60 13.90
N THR A 15 -2.29 -0.01 14.14
CA THR A 15 -2.63 1.35 13.68
C THR A 15 -1.60 2.38 14.16
N TRP A 16 -1.18 2.32 15.42
CA TRP A 16 -0.14 3.22 15.94
C TRP A 16 1.20 3.06 15.22
N THR A 17 1.59 1.82 14.94
CA THR A 17 2.84 1.52 14.23
C THR A 17 2.79 2.02 12.78
N LEU A 18 1.67 1.81 12.09
CA LEU A 18 1.45 2.30 10.73
C LEU A 18 1.33 3.83 10.70
N GLY A 19 0.63 4.41 11.67
CA GLY A 19 0.44 5.85 11.78
C GLY A 19 1.75 6.63 11.91
N LYS A 20 2.74 6.09 12.60
CA LYS A 20 4.09 6.70 12.68
C LYS A 20 4.79 6.85 11.33
N ILE A 21 4.43 6.01 10.36
CA ILE A 21 5.01 6.05 9.01
C ILE A 21 4.11 6.90 8.10
N ILE A 22 2.81 6.64 8.13
CA ILE A 22 1.83 7.25 7.23
C ILE A 22 1.67 8.74 7.53
N PHE A 23 1.56 9.11 8.80
CA PHE A 23 1.36 10.51 9.21
C PHE A 23 2.41 11.47 8.65
N PRO A 24 3.73 11.27 8.88
CA PRO A 24 4.74 12.17 8.34
C PRO A 24 4.80 12.15 6.81
N ILE A 25 4.60 11.00 6.17
CA ILE A 25 4.61 10.89 4.71
C ILE A 25 3.44 11.68 4.11
N THR A 26 2.22 11.46 4.59
CA THR A 26 1.04 12.19 4.12
C THR A 26 1.21 13.69 4.35
N LEU A 27 1.69 14.12 5.53
CA LEU A 27 1.96 15.52 5.83
C LEU A 27 2.95 16.14 4.82
N ILE A 28 4.07 15.47 4.56
CA ILE A 28 5.10 15.94 3.63
C ILE A 28 4.53 16.04 2.21
N ILE A 29 3.84 15.00 1.73
CA ILE A 29 3.28 14.99 0.37
C ILE A 29 2.21 16.06 0.21
N THR A 30 1.32 16.24 1.19
CA THR A 30 0.30 17.29 1.15
C THR A 30 0.94 18.68 1.13
N ILE A 31 1.99 18.93 1.93
CA ILE A 31 2.70 20.22 1.86
C ILE A 31 3.40 20.40 0.50
N LEU A 32 4.04 19.35 -0.03
CA LEU A 32 4.69 19.38 -1.34
C LEU A 32 3.70 19.65 -2.49
N SER A 33 2.44 19.20 -2.37
CA SER A 33 1.41 19.44 -3.40
C SER A 33 1.09 20.92 -3.62
N TYR A 34 1.32 21.77 -2.60
CA TYR A 34 1.22 23.23 -2.72
C TYR A 34 2.48 23.89 -3.28
N THR A 35 3.51 23.10 -3.63
CA THR A 35 4.77 23.60 -4.18
C THR A 35 4.94 23.15 -5.63
N PRO A 36 5.72 23.88 -6.46
CA PRO A 36 6.00 23.46 -7.83
C PRO A 36 6.85 22.19 -7.92
N VAL A 37 7.41 21.71 -6.80
CA VAL A 37 8.29 20.52 -6.76
C VAL A 37 7.52 19.27 -7.18
N LEU A 38 6.31 19.07 -6.69
CA LEU A 38 5.50 17.91 -7.04
C LEU A 38 5.14 17.91 -8.52
N GLN A 39 4.72 19.07 -9.05
CA GLN A 39 4.42 19.23 -10.49
C GLN A 39 5.65 18.99 -11.35
N TRP A 40 6.81 19.52 -10.98
CA TRP A 40 8.06 19.28 -11.70
C TRP A 40 8.41 17.78 -11.77
N ILE A 41 8.29 17.04 -10.67
CA ILE A 41 8.48 15.60 -10.63
C ILE A 41 7.46 14.89 -11.55
N ALA A 42 6.20 15.29 -11.47
CA ALA A 42 5.13 14.76 -12.29
C ALA A 42 5.40 14.95 -13.78
N ASP A 43 5.80 16.15 -14.20
CA ASP A 43 6.08 16.50 -15.60
C ASP A 43 7.25 15.68 -16.16
N VAL A 44 8.34 15.55 -15.40
CA VAL A 44 9.53 14.77 -15.80
C VAL A 44 9.20 13.28 -15.95
N LEU A 45 8.35 12.74 -15.09
CA LEU A 45 8.03 11.30 -15.09
C LEU A 45 6.78 10.95 -15.92
N SER A 46 5.99 11.96 -16.30
CA SER A 46 4.74 11.78 -17.05
C SER A 46 4.89 10.92 -18.33
N PRO A 47 5.92 11.07 -19.19
CA PRO A 47 6.04 10.24 -20.38
C PRO A 47 6.19 8.75 -20.04
N LEU A 48 6.95 8.42 -18.99
CA LEU A 48 7.17 7.06 -18.55
C LEU A 48 5.91 6.46 -17.90
N MET A 49 5.26 7.24 -17.04
CA MET A 49 4.05 6.84 -16.33
C MET A 49 2.85 6.71 -17.27
N GLY A 50 2.77 7.55 -18.30
CA GLY A 50 1.72 7.52 -19.31
C GLY A 50 1.65 6.19 -20.08
N TRP A 51 2.77 5.50 -20.30
CA TRP A 51 2.77 4.18 -20.94
C TRP A 51 2.00 3.13 -20.16
N ILE A 52 1.95 3.24 -18.86
CA ILE A 52 1.23 2.33 -17.97
C ILE A 52 -0.12 2.88 -17.49
N GLY A 53 -0.55 4.01 -18.07
CA GLY A 53 -1.84 4.63 -17.77
C GLY A 53 -1.92 5.31 -16.41
N LEU A 54 -0.79 5.83 -15.93
CA LEU A 54 -0.69 6.56 -14.66
C LEU A 54 -0.31 8.02 -14.91
N PRO A 55 -0.79 8.97 -14.08
CA PRO A 55 -0.28 10.33 -14.09
C PRO A 55 1.15 10.38 -13.55
N GLY A 56 1.91 11.42 -13.91
CA GLY A 56 3.31 11.55 -13.51
C GLY A 56 3.53 11.55 -12.00
N GLU A 57 2.63 12.16 -11.26
CA GLU A 57 2.67 12.22 -9.78
C GLU A 57 2.54 10.84 -9.12
N ALA A 58 1.91 9.86 -9.79
CA ALA A 58 1.80 8.48 -9.31
C ALA A 58 3.18 7.76 -9.21
N ALA A 59 4.24 8.34 -9.78
CA ALA A 59 5.60 7.87 -9.56
C ALA A 59 6.04 8.02 -8.09
N ILE A 60 5.50 9.00 -7.35
CA ILE A 60 5.89 9.26 -5.96
C ILE A 60 5.55 8.09 -5.05
N PRO A 61 4.28 7.61 -4.98
CA PRO A 61 3.97 6.42 -4.18
C PRO A 61 4.72 5.18 -4.64
N LEU A 62 5.01 5.01 -5.93
CA LEU A 62 5.84 3.90 -6.41
C LEU A 62 7.27 3.97 -5.87
N VAL A 63 7.90 5.14 -5.92
CA VAL A 63 9.26 5.32 -5.39
C VAL A 63 9.28 5.10 -3.88
N LEU A 64 8.34 5.70 -3.14
CA LEU A 64 8.25 5.54 -1.68
C LEU A 64 8.02 4.08 -1.28
N GLY A 65 7.13 3.38 -1.99
CA GLY A 65 6.84 1.97 -1.71
C GLY A 65 8.00 1.03 -2.03
N ASN A 66 8.74 1.32 -3.10
CA ASN A 66 9.88 0.51 -3.52
C ASN A 66 11.14 0.75 -2.66
N VAL A 67 11.40 2.00 -2.29
CA VAL A 67 12.62 2.39 -1.56
C VAL A 67 12.45 2.29 -0.05
N LEU A 68 11.32 2.77 0.47
CA LEU A 68 11.05 2.76 1.91
C LEU A 68 10.23 1.54 2.31
N ASN A 69 8.91 1.61 2.13
CA ASN A 69 7.99 0.52 2.44
C ASN A 69 6.58 0.80 1.87
N LEU A 70 5.74 -0.23 1.85
CA LEU A 70 4.37 -0.15 1.36
C LEU A 70 3.52 0.93 2.08
N TYR A 71 3.73 1.14 3.37
CA TYR A 71 2.94 2.09 4.16
C TYR A 71 3.24 3.55 3.78
N ALA A 72 4.49 3.83 3.41
CA ALA A 72 4.87 5.13 2.85
C ALA A 72 4.15 5.41 1.53
N ALA A 73 4.03 4.40 0.65
CA ALA A 73 3.26 4.50 -0.57
C ALA A 73 1.77 4.73 -0.30
N ILE A 74 1.18 4.02 0.65
CA ILE A 74 -0.22 4.21 1.05
C ILE A 74 -0.44 5.64 1.57
N GLY A 75 0.47 6.15 2.40
CA GLY A 75 0.40 7.54 2.88
C GLY A 75 0.40 8.57 1.74
N ALA A 76 1.23 8.35 0.72
CA ALA A 76 1.26 9.20 -0.47
C ALA A 76 -0.03 9.07 -1.31
N ILE A 77 -0.51 7.86 -1.56
CA ILE A 77 -1.76 7.60 -2.31
C ILE A 77 -2.94 8.31 -1.65
N LEU A 78 -3.05 8.26 -0.32
CA LEU A 78 -4.15 8.88 0.43
C LEU A 78 -4.15 10.41 0.35
N SER A 79 -3.02 11.03 0.00
CA SER A 79 -2.88 12.49 -0.14
C SER A 79 -2.98 12.99 -1.59
N MET A 80 -3.28 12.09 -2.55
CA MET A 80 -3.36 12.39 -3.98
C MET A 80 -4.77 12.14 -4.53
N ASP A 81 -5.15 12.94 -5.52
CA ASP A 81 -6.41 12.82 -6.24
C ASP A 81 -6.27 11.86 -7.43
N LEU A 82 -6.27 10.57 -7.14
CA LEU A 82 -6.11 9.52 -8.14
C LEU A 82 -7.46 8.88 -8.52
N ALA A 83 -7.57 8.41 -9.75
CA ALA A 83 -8.70 7.61 -10.19
C ALA A 83 -8.63 6.18 -9.61
N VAL A 84 -9.78 5.50 -9.49
CA VAL A 84 -9.86 4.12 -9.01
C VAL A 84 -8.94 3.18 -9.80
N LYS A 85 -8.90 3.33 -11.13
CA LYS A 85 -8.01 2.55 -12.01
C LYS A 85 -6.54 2.78 -11.68
N GLU A 86 -6.15 4.04 -11.45
CA GLU A 86 -4.78 4.42 -11.13
C GLU A 86 -4.34 3.83 -9.78
N VAL A 87 -5.19 3.94 -8.76
CA VAL A 87 -4.95 3.32 -7.45
C VAL A 87 -4.82 1.81 -7.57
N PHE A 88 -5.67 1.16 -8.39
CA PHE A 88 -5.61 -0.28 -8.61
C PHE A 88 -4.31 -0.69 -9.30
N ILE A 89 -3.88 0.04 -10.34
CA ILE A 89 -2.59 -0.20 -11.01
C ILE A 89 -1.44 -0.06 -10.01
N LEU A 90 -1.41 1.03 -9.22
CA LEU A 90 -0.41 1.24 -8.18
C LEU A 90 -0.38 0.11 -7.15
N ALA A 91 -1.53 -0.32 -6.67
CA ALA A 91 -1.64 -1.41 -5.70
C ALA A 91 -1.09 -2.72 -6.26
N VAL A 92 -1.39 -3.05 -7.51
CA VAL A 92 -0.87 -4.26 -8.17
C VAL A 92 0.64 -4.15 -8.41
N MET A 93 1.13 -3.01 -8.89
CA MET A 93 2.57 -2.78 -9.07
C MET A 93 3.33 -2.92 -7.76
N LEU A 94 2.84 -2.29 -6.70
CA LEU A 94 3.44 -2.35 -5.37
C LEU A 94 3.36 -3.76 -4.76
N SER A 95 2.35 -4.56 -5.07
CA SER A 95 2.28 -5.95 -4.62
C SER A 95 3.46 -6.79 -5.10
N PHE A 96 4.01 -6.47 -6.28
CA PHE A 96 5.20 -7.13 -6.83
C PHE A 96 6.51 -6.48 -6.38
N SER A 97 6.52 -5.16 -6.18
CA SER A 97 7.77 -4.40 -6.11
C SER A 97 8.04 -3.67 -4.78
N HIS A 98 7.08 -3.62 -3.83
CA HIS A 98 7.33 -2.91 -2.56
C HIS A 98 8.54 -3.45 -1.78
N ASN A 99 9.15 -2.61 -0.95
CA ASN A 99 10.37 -2.96 -0.20
C ASN A 99 11.45 -3.60 -1.09
N LEU A 100 11.60 -3.09 -2.30
CA LEU A 100 12.33 -3.75 -3.39
C LEU A 100 13.72 -4.21 -2.98
N PHE A 101 14.48 -3.36 -2.29
CA PHE A 101 15.85 -3.67 -1.90
C PHE A 101 15.91 -4.63 -0.71
N VAL A 102 15.10 -4.40 0.32
CA VAL A 102 15.13 -5.19 1.56
C VAL A 102 14.68 -6.62 1.30
N GLU A 103 13.54 -6.80 0.64
CA GLU A 103 13.02 -8.14 0.33
C GLU A 103 13.89 -8.87 -0.69
N SER A 104 14.45 -8.15 -1.69
CA SER A 104 15.39 -8.75 -2.63
C SER A 104 16.68 -9.18 -1.95
N ALA A 105 17.19 -8.43 -0.97
CA ALA A 105 18.34 -8.82 -0.17
C ALA A 105 18.07 -10.10 0.67
N VAL A 106 16.85 -10.24 1.19
CA VAL A 106 16.43 -11.48 1.87
C VAL A 106 16.35 -12.64 0.88
N ALA A 107 15.79 -12.44 -0.31
CA ALA A 107 15.70 -13.46 -1.34
C ALA A 107 17.06 -13.91 -1.88
N MET A 108 18.08 -13.06 -1.87
CA MET A 108 19.46 -13.45 -2.20
C MET A 108 20.03 -14.56 -1.32
N LYS A 109 19.54 -14.70 -0.07
CA LYS A 109 19.97 -15.79 0.85
C LYS A 109 19.60 -17.18 0.32
N VAL A 110 18.68 -17.26 -0.62
CA VAL A 110 18.30 -18.52 -1.31
C VAL A 110 19.23 -18.82 -2.51
N GLY A 111 20.23 -17.96 -2.78
CA GLY A 111 21.22 -18.16 -3.84
C GLY A 111 20.86 -17.51 -5.20
N ILE A 112 19.79 -16.73 -5.27
CA ILE A 112 19.40 -16.04 -6.51
C ILE A 112 20.15 -14.69 -6.59
N ARG A 113 20.59 -14.33 -7.79
CA ARG A 113 21.27 -13.05 -8.01
C ARG A 113 20.31 -11.87 -7.85
N MET A 114 20.75 -10.80 -7.18
CA MET A 114 19.97 -9.57 -6.96
C MET A 114 19.37 -9.02 -8.25
N SER A 115 20.17 -8.96 -9.34
CA SER A 115 19.70 -8.46 -10.64
C SER A 115 18.52 -9.24 -11.21
N VAL A 116 18.50 -10.57 -11.04
CA VAL A 116 17.39 -11.42 -11.50
C VAL A 116 16.14 -11.14 -10.69
N ILE A 117 16.27 -11.03 -9.35
CA ILE A 117 15.13 -10.74 -8.47
C ILE A 117 14.54 -9.38 -8.82
N LEU A 118 15.37 -8.35 -8.96
CA LEU A 118 14.92 -7.00 -9.33
C LEU A 118 14.26 -6.98 -10.71
N ALA A 119 14.87 -7.64 -11.70
CA ALA A 119 14.30 -7.72 -13.06
C ALA A 119 12.94 -8.41 -13.08
N VAL A 120 12.75 -9.49 -12.31
CA VAL A 120 11.46 -10.19 -12.22
C VAL A 120 10.43 -9.32 -11.50
N ARG A 121 10.77 -8.73 -10.36
CA ARG A 121 9.83 -7.92 -9.57
C ARG A 121 9.38 -6.67 -10.30
N ILE A 122 10.34 -5.91 -10.87
CA ILE A 122 10.04 -4.69 -11.64
C ILE A 122 9.34 -5.07 -12.95
N GLY A 123 9.78 -6.13 -13.63
CA GLY A 123 9.16 -6.62 -14.85
C GLY A 123 7.72 -7.03 -14.64
N LEU A 124 7.41 -7.79 -13.59
CA LEU A 124 6.03 -8.18 -13.24
C LEU A 124 5.18 -6.95 -12.88
N ALA A 125 5.71 -6.00 -12.12
CA ALA A 125 5.01 -4.77 -11.79
C ALA A 125 4.64 -3.98 -13.06
N PHE A 126 5.60 -3.80 -13.97
CA PHE A 126 5.39 -3.06 -15.21
C PHE A 126 4.45 -3.80 -16.17
N LEU A 127 4.63 -5.09 -16.38
CA LEU A 127 3.77 -5.90 -17.24
C LEU A 127 2.33 -5.97 -16.73
N SER A 128 2.14 -6.10 -15.42
CA SER A 128 0.79 -6.09 -14.84
C SER A 128 0.10 -4.74 -15.01
N ALA A 129 0.84 -3.63 -14.88
CA ALA A 129 0.31 -2.29 -15.12
C ALA A 129 -0.13 -2.11 -16.58
N LEU A 130 0.71 -2.51 -17.55
CA LEU A 130 0.36 -2.50 -18.98
C LEU A 130 -0.88 -3.35 -19.25
N PHE A 131 -0.93 -4.55 -18.70
CA PHE A 131 -2.06 -5.46 -18.88
C PHE A 131 -3.37 -4.85 -18.36
N ILE A 132 -3.36 -4.28 -17.16
CA ILE A 132 -4.53 -3.62 -16.58
C ILE A 132 -4.90 -2.38 -17.41
N HIS A 133 -3.91 -1.58 -17.79
CA HIS A 133 -4.14 -0.36 -18.58
C HIS A 133 -4.87 -0.65 -19.89
N TRP A 134 -4.49 -1.72 -20.60
CA TRP A 134 -5.06 -2.07 -21.91
C TRP A 134 -6.42 -2.78 -21.80
N ILE A 135 -6.60 -3.64 -20.81
CA ILE A 135 -7.82 -4.46 -20.70
C ILE A 135 -8.92 -3.72 -19.95
N TRP A 136 -8.57 -2.99 -18.90
CA TRP A 136 -9.58 -2.33 -18.08
C TRP A 136 -9.87 -0.92 -18.57
N GLN A 137 -11.05 -0.73 -19.21
CA GLN A 137 -11.51 0.56 -19.74
C GLN A 137 -12.31 1.40 -18.73
N GLY A 138 -12.59 0.87 -17.53
CA GLY A 138 -13.33 1.53 -16.45
C GLY A 138 -12.45 2.17 -15.38
N GLY A 139 -13.09 2.63 -14.29
CA GLY A 139 -12.38 3.10 -13.10
C GLY A 139 -11.84 4.53 -13.21
N GLN A 140 -12.45 5.36 -14.06
CA GLN A 140 -12.06 6.76 -14.25
C GLN A 140 -12.58 7.70 -13.16
N GLN A 141 -13.53 7.23 -12.32
CA GLN A 141 -14.00 8.01 -11.17
C GLN A 141 -12.90 8.18 -10.14
N GLN A 142 -12.91 9.31 -9.44
CA GLN A 142 -11.99 9.59 -8.36
C GLN A 142 -12.10 8.52 -7.26
N ALA A 143 -10.97 8.04 -6.78
CA ALA A 143 -10.91 7.06 -5.71
C ALA A 143 -11.36 7.71 -4.39
N GLN A 144 -12.25 7.01 -3.68
CA GLN A 144 -12.71 7.42 -2.36
C GLN A 144 -12.15 6.44 -1.32
N TYR A 145 -11.47 6.97 -0.31
CA TYR A 145 -10.84 6.18 0.73
C TYR A 145 -11.69 6.24 2.01
N GLY A 146 -12.49 5.20 2.22
CA GLY A 146 -13.38 5.12 3.38
C GLY A 146 -14.62 6.03 3.27
N PHE A 147 -15.00 6.67 4.38
CA PHE A 147 -16.19 7.53 4.46
C PHE A 147 -15.90 9.02 4.25
N VAL A 148 -14.65 9.38 4.00
CA VAL A 148 -14.22 10.79 3.84
C VAL A 148 -13.70 10.96 2.43
N SER A 149 -14.29 11.88 1.68
CA SER A 149 -13.77 12.30 0.37
C SER A 149 -12.39 12.94 0.57
N SER A 150 -11.37 12.42 -0.09
CA SER A 150 -10.10 13.11 -0.23
C SER A 150 -10.33 14.33 -1.13
N GLY A 151 -9.94 15.52 -0.68
CA GLY A 151 -9.96 16.69 -1.57
C GLY A 151 -11.22 17.54 -1.45
N GLY A 152 -11.38 18.28 -0.34
CA GLY A 152 -11.96 19.60 -0.44
C GLY A 152 -10.87 20.50 -1.03
N GLU A 153 -11.11 21.13 -2.18
CA GLU A 153 -10.30 22.23 -2.69
C GLU A 153 -10.30 23.39 -1.67
N THR A 154 -9.61 23.25 -0.58
CA THR A 154 -9.22 24.39 0.22
C THR A 154 -7.98 24.95 -0.45
N GLN A 155 -8.18 25.93 -1.33
CA GLN A 155 -7.09 26.80 -1.78
C GLN A 155 -6.56 27.52 -0.54
N ALA A 156 -5.69 26.86 0.19
CA ALA A 156 -5.01 27.46 1.31
C ALA A 156 -4.06 28.53 0.78
N SER A 157 -4.50 29.79 0.84
CA SER A 157 -3.75 30.96 0.37
C SER A 157 -2.68 31.42 1.38
N SER A 158 -2.58 30.80 2.55
CA SER A 158 -1.61 31.13 3.59
C SER A 158 -0.81 29.93 4.07
N TRP A 159 0.43 30.14 4.51
CA TRP A 159 1.28 29.08 5.04
C TRP A 159 0.66 28.34 6.22
N SER A 160 -0.07 29.05 7.09
CA SER A 160 -0.81 28.43 8.21
C SER A 160 -1.93 27.51 7.72
N GLY A 161 -2.60 27.87 6.63
CA GLY A 161 -3.62 27.05 6.00
C GLY A 161 -3.03 25.75 5.41
N ILE A 162 -1.88 25.85 4.72
CA ILE A 162 -1.18 24.69 4.14
C ILE A 162 -0.75 23.70 5.23
N ILE A 163 -0.17 24.21 6.34
CA ILE A 163 0.23 23.33 7.46
C ILE A 163 -1.00 22.69 8.11
N TRP A 164 -2.08 23.43 8.28
CA TRP A 164 -3.33 22.91 8.85
C TRP A 164 -3.95 21.82 7.96
N ASP A 165 -3.96 22.06 6.65
CA ASP A 165 -4.44 21.09 5.68
C ASP A 165 -3.59 19.81 5.68
N GLY A 166 -2.27 19.94 5.67
CA GLY A 166 -1.35 18.81 5.80
C GLY A 166 -1.55 18.01 7.09
N LEU A 167 -1.76 18.71 8.22
CA LEU A 167 -1.97 18.08 9.51
C LEU A 167 -3.32 17.33 9.57
N SER A 168 -4.38 17.95 9.05
CA SER A 168 -5.72 17.34 9.00
C SER A 168 -5.75 16.14 8.05
N SER A 169 -5.15 16.26 6.87
CA SER A 169 -5.04 15.17 5.90
C SER A 169 -4.25 13.98 6.45
N ALA A 170 -3.14 14.24 7.12
CA ALA A 170 -2.33 13.20 7.77
C ALA A 170 -3.10 12.49 8.90
N PHE A 171 -3.85 13.24 9.72
CA PHE A 171 -4.68 12.66 10.78
C PHE A 171 -5.82 11.82 10.21
N ILE A 172 -6.53 12.34 9.20
CA ILE A 172 -7.61 11.64 8.51
C ILE A 172 -7.07 10.35 7.85
N GLY A 173 -5.91 10.40 7.19
CA GLY A 173 -5.27 9.22 6.61
C GLY A 173 -5.00 8.11 7.63
N VAL A 174 -4.50 8.46 8.82
CA VAL A 174 -4.30 7.48 9.91
C VAL A 174 -5.64 6.93 10.41
N LEU A 175 -6.67 7.78 10.52
CA LEU A 175 -8.01 7.35 10.96
C LEU A 175 -8.66 6.39 9.95
N GLN A 176 -8.52 6.65 8.65
CA GLN A 176 -9.03 5.77 7.59
C GLN A 176 -8.39 4.38 7.66
N ILE A 177 -7.07 4.33 7.84
CA ILE A 177 -6.37 3.05 8.02
C ILE A 177 -6.82 2.36 9.31
N ALA A 178 -7.03 3.08 10.41
CA ALA A 178 -7.56 2.52 11.64
C ALA A 178 -8.92 1.83 11.43
N LEU A 179 -9.81 2.45 10.66
CA LEU A 179 -11.14 1.89 10.33
C LEU A 179 -11.07 0.56 9.56
N VAL A 180 -9.99 0.32 8.83
CA VAL A 180 -9.78 -0.93 8.09
C VAL A 180 -9.00 -1.94 8.95
N VAL A 181 -7.91 -1.50 9.54
CA VAL A 181 -6.96 -2.36 10.26
C VAL A 181 -7.59 -2.94 11.54
N ILE A 182 -8.30 -2.13 12.31
CA ILE A 182 -8.87 -2.59 13.59
C ILE A 182 -9.89 -3.73 13.38
N PRO A 183 -10.90 -3.63 12.49
CA PRO A 183 -11.82 -4.73 12.23
C PRO A 183 -11.11 -5.99 11.70
N ILE A 184 -10.13 -5.83 10.80
CA ILE A 184 -9.35 -6.94 10.27
C ILE A 184 -8.59 -7.65 11.38
N MET A 185 -7.92 -6.93 12.27
CA MET A 185 -7.17 -7.52 13.38
C MET A 185 -8.08 -8.21 14.39
N VAL A 186 -9.26 -7.66 14.66
CA VAL A 186 -10.29 -8.32 15.48
C VAL A 186 -10.75 -9.62 14.81
N PHE A 187 -11.02 -9.59 13.51
CA PHE A 187 -11.43 -10.78 12.75
C PHE A 187 -10.35 -11.87 12.75
N ILE A 188 -9.09 -11.50 12.50
CA ILE A 188 -7.96 -12.42 12.56
C ILE A 188 -7.82 -13.02 13.96
N GLN A 189 -7.99 -12.22 15.03
CA GLN A 189 -7.91 -12.71 16.38
C GLN A 189 -9.04 -13.71 16.69
N VAL A 190 -10.25 -13.44 16.22
CA VAL A 190 -11.39 -14.38 16.34
C VAL A 190 -11.07 -15.69 15.60
N MET A 191 -10.55 -15.62 14.39
CA MET A 191 -10.15 -16.82 13.63
C MET A 191 -9.04 -17.60 14.34
N LYS A 192 -8.08 -16.95 14.98
CA LYS A 192 -7.03 -17.58 15.79
C LYS A 192 -7.63 -18.31 16.99
N ASP A 193 -8.47 -17.67 17.75
CA ASP A 193 -9.07 -18.23 18.97
C ASP A 193 -10.06 -19.38 18.66
N LEU A 194 -10.70 -19.37 17.48
CA LEU A 194 -11.56 -20.46 16.98
C LEU A 194 -10.78 -21.59 16.28
N ASN A 195 -9.45 -21.52 16.22
CA ASN A 195 -8.60 -22.46 15.47
C ASN A 195 -8.94 -22.57 13.96
N TRP A 196 -9.66 -21.62 13.39
CA TRP A 196 -10.02 -21.61 11.97
C TRP A 196 -8.81 -21.51 11.06
N LEU A 197 -7.74 -20.85 11.50
CA LEU A 197 -6.48 -20.80 10.75
C LEU A 197 -5.87 -22.19 10.56
N GLN A 198 -5.99 -23.10 11.56
CA GLN A 198 -5.53 -24.47 11.44
C GLN A 198 -6.40 -25.28 10.46
N VAL A 199 -7.71 -25.05 10.47
CA VAL A 199 -8.63 -25.67 9.50
C VAL A 199 -8.30 -25.21 8.09
N PHE A 200 -8.10 -23.91 7.89
CA PHE A 200 -7.71 -23.33 6.61
C PHE A 200 -6.34 -23.84 6.13
N SER A 201 -5.36 -23.93 7.02
CA SER A 201 -4.04 -24.48 6.74
C SER A 201 -4.13 -25.95 6.29
N LYS A 202 -4.95 -26.78 6.96
CA LYS A 202 -5.19 -28.17 6.54
C LYS A 202 -5.85 -28.26 5.16
N TRP A 203 -6.80 -27.37 4.88
CA TRP A 203 -7.47 -27.32 3.59
C TRP A 203 -6.51 -26.88 2.46
N MET A 204 -5.58 -25.98 2.76
CA MET A 204 -4.52 -25.52 1.84
C MET A 204 -3.38 -26.55 1.66
N SER A 205 -3.22 -27.52 2.57
CA SER A 205 -2.13 -28.50 2.56
C SER A 205 -1.94 -29.23 1.22
N PRO A 206 -2.98 -29.70 0.50
CA PRO A 206 -2.78 -30.36 -0.80
C PRO A 206 -2.17 -29.43 -1.85
N PHE A 207 -2.53 -28.14 -1.84
CA PHE A 207 -1.97 -27.14 -2.78
C PHE A 207 -0.51 -26.80 -2.45
N THR A 208 -0.19 -26.67 -1.16
CA THR A 208 1.20 -26.40 -0.72
C THR A 208 2.12 -27.57 -0.99
N ARG A 209 1.64 -28.82 -0.87
CA ARG A 209 2.39 -30.02 -1.25
C ARG A 209 2.66 -30.07 -2.76
N LEU A 210 1.69 -29.68 -3.60
CA LEU A 210 1.86 -29.61 -5.06
C LEU A 210 2.97 -28.61 -5.44
N LEU A 211 3.13 -27.53 -4.67
CA LEU A 211 4.16 -26.51 -4.84
C LEU A 211 5.50 -26.88 -4.19
N GLY A 212 5.64 -28.09 -3.60
CA GLY A 212 6.87 -28.53 -2.95
C GLY A 212 7.18 -27.83 -1.62
N ILE A 213 6.20 -27.16 -1.02
CA ILE A 213 6.34 -26.41 0.24
C ILE A 213 6.11 -27.37 1.41
N ARG A 214 7.01 -27.39 2.40
CA ARG A 214 6.89 -28.25 3.58
C ARG A 214 5.67 -27.89 4.42
N GLU A 215 5.02 -28.88 5.05
CA GLU A 215 3.78 -28.73 5.83
C GLU A 215 3.85 -27.65 6.93
N ASN A 216 5.02 -27.44 7.54
CA ASN A 216 5.20 -26.42 8.58
C ASN A 216 5.08 -24.97 8.05
N THR A 217 5.19 -24.77 6.74
CA THR A 217 5.12 -23.43 6.10
C THR A 217 3.68 -23.03 5.81
N SER A 218 2.74 -23.98 5.73
CA SER A 218 1.32 -23.72 5.47
C SER A 218 0.68 -22.86 6.59
N THR A 219 1.11 -23.05 7.83
CA THR A 219 0.64 -22.26 8.99
C THR A 219 1.15 -20.83 8.94
N THR A 220 2.38 -20.65 8.47
CA THR A 220 2.99 -19.31 8.30
C THR A 220 2.35 -18.55 7.13
N LEU A 221 2.05 -19.25 6.03
CA LEU A 221 1.33 -18.66 4.88
C LEU A 221 -0.12 -18.30 5.21
N ALA A 222 -0.76 -19.03 6.12
CA ALA A 222 -2.13 -18.73 6.55
C ALA A 222 -2.22 -17.61 7.62
N SER A 223 -1.10 -17.25 8.26
CA SER A 223 -1.02 -16.29 9.36
C SER A 223 -0.29 -14.99 9.00
N GLY A 224 0.34 -14.92 7.80
CA GLY A 224 1.18 -13.81 7.32
C GLY A 224 0.46 -12.73 6.55
#